data_0faaaee5ff364d6c8c2953cda2268081
#
_entry.id   0faaaee5ff364d6c8c2953cda2268081
#
_cell.length_a   1.000
_cell.length_b   1.000
_cell.length_c   1.000
_cell.angle_alpha   90.00
_cell.angle_beta   90.00
_cell.angle_gamma   90.00
#
_symmetry.space_group_name_H-M   'P 1'
#
loop_
_entity.id
_entity.type
_entity.pdbx_description
1 polymer ?
#
loop_
_entity_poly.entity_id
_entity_poly.type
_entity_poly.pdbx_seq_one_letter_code
_entity_poly.pdbx_strand_id
1 'polypeptide(L)'
;VGDRVELYWVSPTYLTSKHGLLGCPSCHEGDPSAWEKSRAHRGLIKDPSAEADRTCSPCHPEIAARYKTSIHATVKGYETVLKKRAGARWMELEPIYQESCVGCHATCGHCHISRHPSGGGGLISGHQFARRAPVDKTCGSCHGGRVSPEFYGRHEGQPADVHFSKAEMDCFSCHDPSEFHGTKTPYQDRYPLISKVSCLDCHGEDFQRGSQIEAHQVHGRDLQCQVCHSALYKGCYECHIGKGSRSQLQFKIGKSQRPDQGYRYTLLRHIPTVRDSFESKLKDALPDYDLVPNWKGTSPHNIQRVTYRNQTCNGCHGNARIFLRKEDLAPGDPRANEQVIVPRIPPKREAK
;
A
#
# COMPACT_ATOMS: atom_id res chain seq x y z
N VAL A 1 16.87 1.60 27.46
CA VAL A 1 17.70 2.81 27.31
C VAL A 1 18.72 2.62 26.19
N GLY A 2 19.21 1.39 25.93
CA GLY A 2 20.15 1.09 24.85
C GLY A 2 19.63 1.38 23.44
N ASP A 3 18.38 1.02 23.17
CA ASP A 3 17.78 1.10 21.81
C ASP A 3 17.63 2.53 21.25
N ARG A 4 17.59 3.56 22.12
CA ARG A 4 17.44 4.95 21.66
C ARG A 4 18.72 5.58 21.15
N VAL A 5 19.88 5.17 21.64
CA VAL A 5 21.18 5.69 21.22
C VAL A 5 21.51 5.21 19.82
N GLU A 6 21.20 3.96 19.49
CA GLU A 6 21.42 3.38 18.16
C GLU A 6 20.63 4.08 17.05
N LEU A 7 19.43 4.64 17.38
CA LEU A 7 18.57 5.31 16.40
C LEU A 7 19.18 6.61 15.82
N TYR A 8 20.13 7.21 16.52
CA TYR A 8 20.72 8.51 16.12
C TYR A 8 22.24 8.45 15.99
N TRP A 9 22.84 7.27 16.22
CA TRP A 9 24.29 7.13 16.20
C TRP A 9 24.84 7.07 14.79
N VAL A 10 25.94 7.80 14.56
CA VAL A 10 26.69 7.75 13.31
C VAL A 10 27.76 6.69 13.43
N SER A 11 27.66 5.61 12.65
CA SER A 11 28.65 4.53 12.69
C SER A 11 29.99 4.99 12.11
N PRO A 12 31.12 4.50 12.62
CA PRO A 12 32.44 4.81 12.05
C PRO A 12 32.55 4.44 10.57
N THR A 13 31.87 3.37 10.13
CA THR A 13 31.86 2.93 8.74
C THR A 13 31.13 3.93 7.82
N TYR A 14 30.20 4.72 8.35
CA TYR A 14 29.59 5.81 7.58
C TYR A 14 30.61 6.87 7.18
N LEU A 15 31.50 7.25 8.07
CA LEU A 15 32.48 8.33 7.86
C LEU A 15 33.43 8.05 6.67
N THR A 16 33.64 6.77 6.34
CA THR A 16 34.44 6.33 5.19
C THR A 16 33.61 6.06 3.95
N SER A 17 32.27 6.17 4.04
CA SER A 17 31.37 6.01 2.90
C SER A 17 31.40 7.21 1.96
N LYS A 18 30.90 7.05 0.73
CA LYS A 18 30.79 8.17 -0.24
C LYS A 18 30.03 9.36 0.33
N HIS A 19 28.96 9.13 1.09
CA HIS A 19 28.19 10.20 1.74
C HIS A 19 28.92 10.77 2.96
N GLY A 20 29.55 9.92 3.76
CA GLY A 20 30.29 10.36 4.95
C GLY A 20 31.49 11.24 4.62
N LEU A 21 32.17 10.99 3.50
CA LEU A 21 33.29 11.81 3.01
C LEU A 21 32.89 13.24 2.62
N LEU A 22 31.59 13.49 2.37
CA LEU A 22 31.10 14.86 2.11
C LEU A 22 31.04 15.70 3.39
N GLY A 23 31.09 15.07 4.56
CA GLY A 23 30.97 15.74 5.86
C GLY A 23 29.50 16.06 6.22
N CYS A 24 29.25 16.19 7.52
CA CYS A 24 27.90 16.41 8.05
C CYS A 24 27.22 17.70 7.51
N PRO A 25 27.94 18.84 7.39
CA PRO A 25 27.33 20.08 6.93
C PRO A 25 26.84 20.07 5.49
N SER A 26 27.35 19.17 4.65
CA SER A 26 26.89 19.04 3.25
C SER A 26 25.44 18.63 3.14
N CYS A 27 24.90 17.98 4.16
CA CYS A 27 23.49 17.56 4.22
C CYS A 27 22.73 18.31 5.31
N HIS A 28 23.36 18.50 6.48
CA HIS A 28 22.70 19.07 7.66
C HIS A 28 22.88 20.57 7.80
N GLU A 29 23.74 21.20 7.02
CA GLU A 29 24.13 22.60 7.20
C GLU A 29 24.70 22.87 8.61
N GLY A 30 24.47 24.06 9.15
CA GLY A 30 25.08 24.52 10.39
C GLY A 30 26.46 25.15 10.20
N ASP A 31 27.11 25.53 11.29
CA ASP A 31 28.44 26.12 11.30
C ASP A 31 29.48 25.15 11.89
N PRO A 32 30.23 24.41 11.04
CA PRO A 32 31.20 23.42 11.51
C PRO A 32 32.43 24.04 12.18
N SER A 33 32.62 25.35 12.08
CA SER A 33 33.73 26.09 12.72
C SER A 33 33.39 26.53 14.15
N ALA A 34 32.12 26.48 14.52
CA ALA A 34 31.66 26.96 15.82
C ALA A 34 31.78 25.88 16.91
N TRP A 35 32.34 26.25 18.07
CA TRP A 35 32.44 25.38 19.25
C TRP A 35 31.18 25.41 20.13
N GLU A 36 30.45 26.52 20.07
CA GLU A 36 29.19 26.66 20.83
C GLU A 36 28.05 25.96 20.11
N LYS A 37 27.30 25.15 20.86
CA LYS A 37 26.13 24.40 20.35
C LYS A 37 25.13 25.29 19.62
N SER A 38 24.84 26.47 20.17
CA SER A 38 23.88 27.43 19.59
C SER A 38 24.32 27.98 18.24
N ARG A 39 25.63 28.21 18.06
CA ARG A 39 26.22 28.64 16.79
C ARG A 39 26.36 27.47 15.82
N ALA A 40 26.91 26.37 16.27
CA ALA A 40 27.14 25.19 15.46
C ALA A 40 25.84 24.67 14.79
N HIS A 41 24.71 24.77 15.51
CA HIS A 41 23.41 24.31 15.02
C HIS A 41 22.54 25.41 14.41
N ARG A 42 23.08 26.59 14.15
CA ARG A 42 22.32 27.65 13.46
C ARG A 42 22.06 27.23 12.01
N GLY A 43 20.78 27.18 11.64
CA GLY A 43 20.36 26.74 10.31
C GLY A 43 20.41 25.23 10.09
N LEU A 44 20.64 24.43 11.17
CA LEU A 44 20.71 22.97 11.06
C LEU A 44 19.44 22.38 10.46
N ILE A 45 19.60 21.62 9.41
CA ILE A 45 18.54 20.80 8.80
C ILE A 45 18.47 19.46 9.55
N LYS A 46 17.40 19.24 10.31
CA LYS A 46 17.23 18.01 11.10
C LYS A 46 16.96 16.78 10.23
N ASP A 47 16.15 16.94 9.20
CA ASP A 47 15.84 15.92 8.19
C ASP A 47 16.21 16.41 6.79
N PRO A 48 17.46 16.18 6.34
CA PRO A 48 17.89 16.59 5.01
C PRO A 48 17.03 16.02 3.89
N SER A 49 16.44 14.85 4.09
CA SER A 49 15.63 14.20 3.05
C SER A 49 14.28 14.87 2.82
N ALA A 50 13.78 15.63 3.79
CA ALA A 50 12.59 16.48 3.62
C ALA A 50 12.88 17.69 2.73
N GLU A 51 14.17 18.12 2.68
CA GLU A 51 14.65 19.21 1.84
C GLU A 51 15.50 18.70 0.67
N ALA A 52 15.07 17.61 0.05
CA ALA A 52 15.83 16.88 -0.96
C ALA A 52 16.33 17.75 -2.14
N ASP A 53 15.67 18.85 -2.44
CA ASP A 53 16.08 19.80 -3.49
C ASP A 53 17.42 20.46 -3.16
N ARG A 54 17.65 20.75 -1.89
CA ARG A 54 18.89 21.38 -1.41
C ARG A 54 19.99 20.36 -1.13
N THR A 55 19.61 19.20 -0.63
CA THR A 55 20.54 18.24 -0.04
C THR A 55 20.86 17.05 -0.94
N CYS A 56 19.87 16.48 -1.62
CA CYS A 56 20.03 15.29 -2.46
C CYS A 56 20.16 15.63 -3.96
N SER A 57 19.33 16.57 -4.45
CA SER A 57 19.28 16.93 -5.87
C SER A 57 20.58 17.41 -6.49
N PRO A 58 21.49 18.11 -5.76
CA PRO A 58 22.78 18.52 -6.35
C PRO A 58 23.62 17.36 -6.89
N CYS A 59 23.50 16.18 -6.28
CA CYS A 59 24.21 14.98 -6.71
C CYS A 59 23.32 13.95 -7.39
N HIS A 60 22.00 13.96 -7.11
CA HIS A 60 21.02 13.02 -7.61
C HIS A 60 19.85 13.71 -8.37
N PRO A 61 20.13 14.59 -9.36
CA PRO A 61 19.10 15.45 -9.96
C PRO A 61 17.98 14.68 -10.64
N GLU A 62 18.31 13.64 -11.40
CA GLU A 62 17.32 12.90 -12.17
C GLU A 62 16.36 12.10 -11.29
N ILE A 63 16.89 11.41 -10.28
CA ILE A 63 16.06 10.57 -9.41
C ILE A 63 15.23 11.42 -8.46
N ALA A 64 15.78 12.53 -7.96
CA ALA A 64 15.07 13.49 -7.13
C ALA A 64 13.90 14.14 -7.90
N ALA A 65 14.14 14.55 -9.15
CA ALA A 65 13.09 15.12 -10.00
C ALA A 65 11.95 14.11 -10.27
N ARG A 66 12.29 12.87 -10.57
CA ARG A 66 11.28 11.82 -10.78
C ARG A 66 10.53 11.48 -9.50
N TYR A 67 11.23 11.40 -8.38
CA TYR A 67 10.61 11.04 -7.10
C TYR A 67 9.44 11.96 -6.72
N LYS A 68 9.54 13.26 -7.02
CA LYS A 68 8.47 14.25 -6.79
C LYS A 68 7.16 13.89 -7.49
N THR A 69 7.21 13.08 -8.52
CA THR A 69 6.02 12.63 -9.26
C THR A 69 5.48 11.31 -8.73
N SER A 70 6.19 10.64 -7.84
CA SER A 70 5.80 9.34 -7.32
C SER A 70 4.58 9.43 -6.41
N ILE A 71 3.88 8.31 -6.31
CA ILE A 71 2.73 8.21 -5.40
C ILE A 71 3.16 8.27 -3.92
N HIS A 72 4.40 7.87 -3.62
CA HIS A 72 4.98 7.92 -2.29
C HIS A 72 5.34 9.34 -1.84
N ALA A 73 5.73 10.20 -2.79
CA ALA A 73 5.97 11.60 -2.51
C ALA A 73 4.67 12.42 -2.46
N THR A 74 3.71 12.10 -3.33
CA THR A 74 2.51 12.92 -3.52
C THR A 74 1.30 12.44 -2.72
N VAL A 75 1.29 11.19 -2.27
CA VAL A 75 0.15 10.45 -1.66
C VAL A 75 -1.19 10.58 -2.41
N LYS A 76 -1.14 10.93 -3.69
CA LYS A 76 -2.33 11.08 -4.56
C LYS A 76 -3.22 9.83 -4.64
N GLY A 77 -2.69 8.69 -4.20
CA GLY A 77 -3.49 7.48 -4.06
C GLY A 77 -4.72 7.62 -3.17
N TYR A 78 -4.65 8.48 -2.16
CA TYR A 78 -5.80 8.80 -1.30
C TYR A 78 -6.79 9.74 -1.99
N GLU A 79 -6.30 10.70 -2.76
CA GLU A 79 -7.14 11.63 -3.52
C GLU A 79 -8.07 10.90 -4.50
N THR A 80 -7.62 9.78 -5.07
CA THR A 80 -8.39 8.98 -6.04
C THR A 80 -9.83 8.70 -5.58
N VAL A 81 -10.04 8.52 -4.29
CA VAL A 81 -11.36 8.24 -3.70
C VAL A 81 -11.97 9.50 -3.08
N LEU A 82 -11.19 10.22 -2.29
CA LEU A 82 -11.70 11.39 -1.56
C LEU A 82 -12.17 12.49 -2.50
N LYS A 83 -11.40 12.78 -3.53
CA LYS A 83 -11.75 13.80 -4.52
C LYS A 83 -13.08 13.50 -5.25
N LYS A 84 -13.31 12.22 -5.60
CA LYS A 84 -14.56 11.78 -6.20
C LYS A 84 -15.76 11.90 -5.24
N ARG A 85 -15.54 11.63 -3.94
CA ARG A 85 -16.59 11.74 -2.93
C ARG A 85 -16.90 13.18 -2.52
N ALA A 86 -15.88 14.01 -2.50
CA ALA A 86 -16.03 15.43 -2.20
C ALA A 86 -16.65 16.22 -3.36
N GLY A 87 -16.46 15.77 -4.60
CA GLY A 87 -17.01 16.45 -5.77
C GLY A 87 -16.65 17.93 -5.80
N ALA A 88 -17.65 18.80 -5.91
CA ALA A 88 -17.48 20.25 -5.91
C ALA A 88 -16.87 20.81 -4.60
N ARG A 89 -16.97 20.06 -3.50
CA ARG A 89 -16.42 20.47 -2.19
C ARG A 89 -14.94 20.12 -2.01
N TRP A 90 -14.29 19.58 -3.04
CA TRP A 90 -12.86 19.19 -2.93
C TRP A 90 -11.96 20.35 -2.52
N MET A 91 -12.16 21.54 -3.08
CA MET A 91 -11.34 22.71 -2.76
C MET A 91 -11.39 23.10 -1.29
N GLU A 92 -12.52 22.86 -0.61
CA GLU A 92 -12.70 23.11 0.82
C GLU A 92 -12.11 21.95 1.68
N LEU A 93 -12.19 20.72 1.17
CA LEU A 93 -11.67 19.53 1.83
C LEU A 93 -10.16 19.37 1.70
N GLU A 94 -9.57 19.85 0.61
CA GLU A 94 -8.15 19.65 0.30
C GLU A 94 -7.20 20.14 1.41
N PRO A 95 -7.38 21.33 2.04
CA PRO A 95 -6.54 21.74 3.17
C PRO A 95 -6.60 20.76 4.35
N ILE A 96 -7.79 20.24 4.66
CA ILE A 96 -8.00 19.25 5.72
C ILE A 96 -7.30 17.94 5.37
N TYR A 97 -7.38 17.54 4.13
CA TYR A 97 -6.67 16.37 3.59
C TYR A 97 -5.14 16.55 3.72
N GLN A 98 -4.61 17.70 3.33
CA GLN A 98 -3.18 18.00 3.42
C GLN A 98 -2.70 17.92 4.88
N GLU A 99 -3.43 18.53 5.81
CA GLU A 99 -3.10 18.47 7.23
C GLU A 99 -3.16 17.06 7.82
N SER A 100 -4.18 16.27 7.42
CA SER A 100 -4.52 15.03 8.13
C SER A 100 -3.95 13.77 7.47
N CYS A 101 -3.75 13.76 6.15
CA CYS A 101 -3.45 12.55 5.39
C CYS A 101 -2.06 12.57 4.73
N VAL A 102 -1.57 13.75 4.36
CA VAL A 102 -0.30 13.89 3.62
C VAL A 102 0.91 13.60 4.52
N GLY A 103 0.77 13.66 5.83
CA GLY A 103 1.81 13.24 6.77
C GLY A 103 2.37 11.83 6.56
N CYS A 104 1.71 10.99 5.74
CA CYS A 104 2.21 9.67 5.32
C CYS A 104 3.10 9.73 4.07
N HIS A 105 3.39 10.91 3.50
CA HIS A 105 4.34 11.00 2.39
C HIS A 105 5.74 10.54 2.81
N ALA A 106 6.40 9.80 1.93
CA ALA A 106 7.77 9.38 2.18
C ALA A 106 8.77 10.43 1.65
N THR A 107 9.94 10.47 2.25
CA THR A 107 11.11 11.19 1.74
C THR A 107 12.17 10.19 1.29
N CYS A 108 13.21 10.65 0.60
CA CYS A 108 14.33 9.79 0.20
C CYS A 108 14.91 9.04 1.42
N GLY A 109 15.06 9.74 2.54
CA GLY A 109 15.58 9.19 3.78
C GLY A 109 14.73 8.06 4.36
N HIS A 110 13.41 8.16 4.27
CA HIS A 110 12.50 7.16 4.84
C HIS A 110 12.62 5.75 4.19
N CYS A 111 13.29 5.66 3.06
CA CYS A 111 13.61 4.39 2.42
C CYS A 111 15.10 4.05 2.54
N HIS A 112 15.99 5.04 2.48
CA HIS A 112 17.42 4.82 2.29
C HIS A 112 18.26 4.93 3.55
N ILE A 113 17.80 5.59 4.61
CA ILE A 113 18.59 5.82 5.82
C ILE A 113 17.80 5.75 7.13
N SER A 114 16.50 6.12 7.10
CA SER A 114 15.64 6.22 8.27
C SER A 114 14.36 5.43 8.10
N ARG A 115 13.58 5.34 9.17
CA ARG A 115 12.21 4.85 9.14
C ARG A 115 11.25 6.02 9.16
N HIS A 116 10.13 5.86 8.48
CA HIS A 116 9.05 6.83 8.57
C HIS A 116 8.54 6.93 10.02
N PRO A 117 8.15 8.13 10.52
CA PRO A 117 7.63 8.31 11.88
C PRO A 117 6.47 7.38 12.24
N SER A 118 5.59 7.01 11.29
CA SER A 118 4.53 6.03 11.52
C SER A 118 5.04 4.63 11.91
N GLY A 119 6.28 4.30 11.56
CA GLY A 119 6.96 3.06 11.96
C GLY A 119 7.94 3.23 13.12
N GLY A 120 7.79 4.32 13.89
CA GLY A 120 8.63 4.63 15.04
C GLY A 120 9.82 5.55 14.75
N GLY A 121 10.04 5.95 13.50
CA GLY A 121 11.12 6.88 13.13
C GLY A 121 12.53 6.35 13.39
N GLY A 122 13.51 7.27 13.37
CA GLY A 122 14.90 6.98 13.64
C GLY A 122 15.67 6.33 12.50
N LEU A 123 16.98 6.24 12.65
CA LEU A 123 17.88 5.65 11.65
C LEU A 123 17.70 4.12 11.60
N ILE A 124 17.88 3.54 10.41
CA ILE A 124 17.77 2.09 10.20
C ILE A 124 19.05 1.40 10.64
N SER A 125 20.21 1.99 10.31
CA SER A 125 21.54 1.44 10.58
C SER A 125 22.59 2.55 10.65
N GLY A 126 22.57 3.34 11.73
CA GLY A 126 23.62 4.29 12.08
C GLY A 126 24.09 5.22 10.95
N HIS A 127 23.21 5.93 10.26
CA HIS A 127 23.49 6.79 9.10
C HIS A 127 23.94 6.09 7.82
N GLN A 128 23.91 4.77 7.76
CA GLN A 128 24.29 4.09 6.52
C GLN A 128 23.18 4.23 5.47
N PHE A 129 23.56 4.71 4.29
CA PHE A 129 22.67 4.77 3.15
C PHE A 129 22.56 3.39 2.49
N ALA A 130 21.36 2.82 2.50
CA ALA A 130 21.09 1.58 1.82
C ALA A 130 20.70 1.84 0.36
N ARG A 131 21.47 1.32 -0.60
CA ARG A 131 21.09 1.36 -2.02
C ARG A 131 19.77 0.62 -2.25
N ARG A 132 19.61 -0.53 -1.62
CA ARG A 132 18.36 -1.29 -1.56
C ARG A 132 17.74 -1.10 -0.19
N ALA A 133 16.57 -0.50 -0.15
CA ALA A 133 15.86 -0.25 1.11
C ALA A 133 15.58 -1.58 1.85
N PRO A 134 15.84 -1.66 3.17
CA PRO A 134 15.49 -2.83 3.97
C PRO A 134 13.97 -2.91 4.16
N VAL A 135 13.32 -3.69 3.30
CA VAL A 135 11.86 -3.73 3.08
C VAL A 135 11.04 -3.90 4.35
N ASP A 136 11.49 -4.74 5.28
CA ASP A 136 10.79 -4.98 6.55
C ASP A 136 10.68 -3.71 7.41
N LYS A 137 11.75 -2.93 7.46
CA LYS A 137 11.81 -1.71 8.27
C LYS A 137 11.24 -0.48 7.56
N THR A 138 11.34 -0.41 6.25
CA THR A 138 10.92 0.77 5.46
C THR A 138 9.50 0.61 4.93
N CYS A 139 9.24 -0.36 4.08
CA CYS A 139 7.88 -0.63 3.56
C CYS A 139 6.91 -0.96 4.71
N GLY A 140 7.34 -1.78 5.67
CA GLY A 140 6.57 -2.16 6.85
C GLY A 140 6.15 -0.99 7.74
N SER A 141 6.85 0.15 7.70
CA SER A 141 6.47 1.35 8.47
C SER A 141 5.08 1.89 8.09
N CYS A 142 4.74 1.86 6.80
CA CYS A 142 3.45 2.35 6.29
C CYS A 142 2.53 1.17 5.89
N HIS A 143 3.09 0.11 5.30
CA HIS A 143 2.33 -1.07 4.86
C HIS A 143 2.15 -2.13 5.96
N GLY A 144 2.56 -1.84 7.20
CA GLY A 144 2.50 -2.73 8.36
C GLY A 144 1.09 -3.06 8.83
N GLY A 145 0.07 -2.27 8.46
CA GLY A 145 -1.31 -2.55 8.83
C GLY A 145 -1.95 -3.70 8.05
N ARG A 146 -1.43 -4.04 6.85
CA ARG A 146 -2.01 -5.09 6.00
C ARG A 146 -0.98 -5.85 5.17
N VAL A 147 -0.37 -5.20 4.20
CA VAL A 147 0.44 -5.86 3.14
C VAL A 147 1.63 -6.62 3.73
N SER A 148 2.39 -5.99 4.62
CA SER A 148 3.55 -6.61 5.25
C SER A 148 3.17 -7.81 6.14
N PRO A 149 2.17 -7.72 7.04
CA PRO A 149 1.70 -8.87 7.79
C PRO A 149 1.13 -10.01 6.94
N GLU A 150 0.46 -9.69 5.81
CA GLU A 150 0.00 -10.70 4.86
C GLU A 150 1.18 -11.48 4.29
N PHE A 151 2.19 -10.77 3.79
CA PHE A 151 3.34 -11.35 3.12
C PHE A 151 4.22 -12.19 4.07
N TYR A 152 4.50 -11.67 5.27
CA TYR A 152 5.34 -12.36 6.26
C TYR A 152 4.58 -13.36 7.14
N GLY A 153 3.28 -13.56 6.95
CA GLY A 153 2.49 -14.47 7.77
C GLY A 153 2.37 -14.05 9.24
N ARG A 154 2.27 -12.74 9.50
CA ARG A 154 2.18 -12.19 10.86
C ARG A 154 0.74 -12.10 11.40
N HIS A 155 -0.24 -12.51 10.60
CA HIS A 155 -1.63 -12.65 11.05
C HIS A 155 -1.83 -14.00 11.74
N GLU A 156 -2.51 -14.00 12.87
CA GLU A 156 -2.78 -15.21 13.65
C GLU A 156 -3.42 -16.31 12.78
N GLY A 157 -2.85 -17.50 12.86
CA GLY A 157 -3.35 -18.67 12.13
C GLY A 157 -3.15 -18.65 10.62
N GLN A 158 -2.37 -17.69 10.09
CA GLN A 158 -2.10 -17.61 8.65
C GLN A 158 -0.64 -17.95 8.34
N PRO A 159 -0.39 -18.78 7.32
CA PRO A 159 0.97 -19.01 6.85
C PRO A 159 1.50 -17.77 6.16
N ALA A 160 2.83 -17.66 6.03
CA ALA A 160 3.44 -16.65 5.19
C ALA A 160 3.15 -16.91 3.71
N ASP A 161 3.25 -15.89 2.88
CA ASP A 161 3.20 -15.98 1.42
C ASP A 161 4.21 -17.03 0.90
N VAL A 162 3.81 -17.82 -0.08
CA VAL A 162 4.68 -18.87 -0.64
C VAL A 162 5.92 -18.32 -1.32
N HIS A 163 5.85 -17.14 -1.93
CA HIS A 163 7.00 -16.51 -2.57
C HIS A 163 8.04 -16.08 -1.53
N PHE A 164 7.59 -15.60 -0.36
CA PHE A 164 8.49 -15.33 0.75
C PHE A 164 9.02 -16.62 1.38
N SER A 165 8.13 -17.53 1.78
CA SER A 165 8.50 -18.67 2.63
C SER A 165 9.21 -19.81 1.89
N LYS A 166 9.03 -19.93 0.57
CA LYS A 166 9.59 -21.02 -0.24
C LYS A 166 10.53 -20.56 -1.34
N ALA A 167 10.36 -19.33 -1.84
CA ALA A 167 11.16 -18.77 -2.93
C ALA A 167 12.09 -17.65 -2.46
N GLU A 168 12.10 -17.33 -1.15
CA GLU A 168 12.94 -16.30 -0.53
C GLU A 168 12.81 -14.92 -1.21
N MET A 169 11.67 -14.68 -1.83
CA MET A 169 11.38 -13.41 -2.50
C MET A 169 11.06 -12.33 -1.47
N ASP A 170 11.32 -11.09 -1.85
CA ASP A 170 10.91 -9.91 -1.10
C ASP A 170 10.01 -8.98 -1.94
N CYS A 171 9.67 -7.80 -1.41
CA CYS A 171 8.81 -6.84 -2.11
C CYS A 171 9.37 -6.44 -3.48
N PHE A 172 10.68 -6.30 -3.60
CA PHE A 172 11.34 -5.91 -4.86
C PHE A 172 11.42 -7.02 -5.90
N SER A 173 11.06 -8.24 -5.54
CA SER A 173 10.96 -9.33 -6.52
C SER A 173 9.75 -9.16 -7.45
N CYS A 174 8.75 -8.41 -7.00
CA CYS A 174 7.54 -8.10 -7.77
C CYS A 174 7.42 -6.59 -8.08
N HIS A 175 7.91 -5.73 -7.19
CA HIS A 175 7.81 -4.27 -7.33
C HIS A 175 9.13 -3.67 -7.80
N ASP A 176 9.12 -3.10 -8.99
CA ASP A 176 10.31 -2.46 -9.57
C ASP A 176 10.61 -1.12 -8.88
N PRO A 177 11.91 -0.79 -8.63
CA PRO A 177 12.30 0.48 -8.05
C PRO A 177 11.77 1.73 -8.77
N SER A 178 11.46 1.65 -10.06
CA SER A 178 10.86 2.77 -10.80
C SER A 178 9.46 3.12 -10.30
N GLU A 179 8.75 2.18 -9.69
CA GLU A 179 7.44 2.44 -9.08
C GLU A 179 7.56 3.40 -7.89
N PHE A 180 8.65 3.30 -7.14
CA PHE A 180 8.89 4.11 -5.95
C PHE A 180 9.50 5.47 -6.27
N HIS A 181 10.38 5.52 -7.28
CA HIS A 181 11.02 6.76 -7.69
C HIS A 181 10.21 7.60 -8.67
N GLY A 182 9.04 7.10 -9.08
CA GLY A 182 8.18 7.81 -10.02
C GLY A 182 8.68 7.80 -11.45
N THR A 183 7.99 8.54 -12.29
CA THR A 183 8.25 8.69 -13.73
C THR A 183 8.46 10.16 -14.08
N LYS A 184 8.68 10.49 -15.35
CA LYS A 184 8.75 11.90 -15.80
C LYS A 184 7.39 12.61 -15.71
N THR A 185 6.29 11.84 -15.76
CA THR A 185 4.92 12.37 -15.71
C THR A 185 4.30 12.04 -14.34
N PRO A 186 3.72 13.02 -13.63
CA PRO A 186 3.05 12.78 -12.37
C PRO A 186 1.86 11.83 -12.53
N TYR A 187 1.72 10.91 -11.59
CA TYR A 187 0.51 10.08 -11.50
C TYR A 187 -0.68 10.94 -11.07
N GLN A 188 -1.76 10.85 -11.81
CA GLN A 188 -3.02 11.54 -11.47
C GLN A 188 -3.85 10.75 -10.46
N ASP A 189 -3.68 9.44 -10.45
CA ASP A 189 -4.31 8.51 -9.53
C ASP A 189 -3.41 7.28 -9.29
N ARG A 190 -3.87 6.35 -8.47
CA ARG A 190 -3.12 5.13 -8.12
C ARG A 190 -3.21 4.00 -9.16
N TYR A 191 -4.13 4.07 -10.10
CA TYR A 191 -4.45 2.92 -10.96
C TYR A 191 -3.32 2.49 -11.90
N PRO A 192 -2.54 3.40 -12.52
CA PRO A 192 -1.44 2.99 -13.38
C PRO A 192 -0.36 2.16 -12.68
N LEU A 193 -0.23 2.31 -11.35
CA LEU A 193 0.74 1.55 -10.55
C LEU A 193 0.23 0.16 -10.18
N ILE A 194 -1.05 0.04 -9.84
CA ILE A 194 -1.65 -1.23 -9.40
C ILE A 194 -1.63 -2.27 -10.53
N SER A 195 -1.64 -1.85 -11.78
CA SER A 195 -1.62 -2.74 -12.95
C SER A 195 -0.23 -3.19 -13.39
N LYS A 196 0.85 -2.71 -12.79
CA LYS A 196 2.21 -3.05 -13.22
C LYS A 196 2.65 -4.44 -12.81
N VAL A 197 2.21 -4.94 -11.67
CA VAL A 197 2.58 -6.27 -11.18
C VAL A 197 1.55 -7.30 -11.60
N SER A 198 1.97 -8.26 -12.41
CA SER A 198 1.13 -9.36 -12.86
C SER A 198 1.72 -10.71 -12.47
N CYS A 199 0.89 -11.61 -11.97
CA CYS A 199 1.30 -13.01 -11.74
C CYS A 199 1.79 -13.67 -13.03
N LEU A 200 1.25 -13.24 -14.17
CA LEU A 200 1.58 -13.79 -15.49
C LEU A 200 2.97 -13.36 -15.99
N ASP A 201 3.62 -12.39 -15.37
CA ASP A 201 4.98 -12.00 -15.72
C ASP A 201 5.97 -13.14 -15.43
N CYS A 202 5.67 -13.97 -14.43
CA CYS A 202 6.46 -15.15 -14.07
C CYS A 202 5.73 -16.46 -14.38
N HIS A 203 4.40 -16.50 -14.18
CA HIS A 203 3.60 -17.72 -14.35
C HIS A 203 2.88 -17.81 -15.71
N GLY A 204 3.15 -16.88 -16.63
CA GLY A 204 2.43 -16.79 -17.91
C GLY A 204 2.64 -18.00 -18.81
N GLU A 205 3.86 -18.56 -18.84
CA GLU A 205 4.14 -19.74 -19.68
C GLU A 205 3.39 -20.98 -19.21
N ASP A 206 3.38 -21.24 -17.89
CA ASP A 206 2.67 -22.37 -17.30
C ASP A 206 1.15 -22.25 -17.51
N PHE A 207 0.64 -21.03 -17.47
CA PHE A 207 -0.76 -20.73 -17.68
C PHE A 207 -1.17 -20.83 -19.16
N GLN A 208 -0.31 -20.36 -20.10
CA GLN A 208 -0.59 -20.34 -21.54
C GLN A 208 -0.38 -21.68 -22.23
N ARG A 209 0.53 -22.53 -21.75
CA ARG A 209 0.81 -23.86 -22.34
C ARG A 209 -0.30 -24.90 -22.12
N GLY A 210 -1.51 -24.45 -21.75
CA GLY A 210 -2.64 -25.31 -21.52
C GLY A 210 -2.54 -25.98 -20.16
N SER A 211 -2.76 -25.18 -19.14
CA SER A 211 -2.92 -25.71 -17.78
C SER A 211 -3.81 -26.95 -17.81
N GLN A 212 -3.29 -28.08 -17.33
CA GLN A 212 -4.08 -29.30 -17.15
C GLN A 212 -5.12 -29.17 -16.03
N ILE A 213 -5.14 -28.01 -15.37
CA ILE A 213 -6.06 -27.72 -14.26
C ILE A 213 -7.35 -27.15 -14.84
N GLU A 214 -8.43 -27.91 -14.72
CA GLU A 214 -9.79 -27.54 -15.21
C GLU A 214 -10.19 -26.14 -14.74
N ALA A 215 -9.91 -25.80 -13.48
CA ALA A 215 -10.27 -24.48 -12.91
C ALA A 215 -9.56 -23.32 -13.65
N HIS A 216 -8.33 -23.48 -14.10
CA HIS A 216 -7.62 -22.47 -14.89
C HIS A 216 -8.21 -22.32 -16.28
N GLN A 217 -8.59 -23.44 -16.91
CA GLN A 217 -9.22 -23.42 -18.25
C GLN A 217 -10.57 -22.69 -18.21
N VAL A 218 -11.36 -22.94 -17.15
CA VAL A 218 -12.72 -22.40 -17.02
C VAL A 218 -12.73 -20.96 -16.50
N HIS A 219 -11.85 -20.63 -15.55
CA HIS A 219 -11.95 -19.38 -14.78
C HIS A 219 -10.79 -18.41 -15.00
N GLY A 220 -9.71 -18.84 -15.59
CA GLY A 220 -8.46 -18.10 -15.60
C GLY A 220 -8.50 -16.74 -16.29
N ARG A 221 -9.50 -16.47 -17.12
CA ARG A 221 -9.70 -15.18 -17.77
C ARG A 221 -10.73 -14.28 -17.04
N ASP A 222 -11.60 -14.89 -16.24
CA ASP A 222 -12.70 -14.18 -15.58
C ASP A 222 -12.38 -13.77 -14.15
N LEU A 223 -11.48 -14.50 -13.49
CA LEU A 223 -11.16 -14.30 -12.08
C LEU A 223 -9.74 -13.78 -11.90
N GLN A 224 -9.58 -12.80 -11.03
CA GLN A 224 -8.27 -12.42 -10.52
C GLN A 224 -7.63 -13.61 -9.80
N CYS A 225 -6.32 -13.84 -10.01
CA CYS A 225 -5.62 -15.00 -9.45
C CYS A 225 -5.78 -15.12 -7.93
N GLN A 226 -5.75 -13.99 -7.23
CA GLN A 226 -5.93 -13.92 -5.79
C GLN A 226 -7.30 -14.41 -5.31
N VAL A 227 -8.32 -14.44 -6.17
CA VAL A 227 -9.63 -15.02 -5.82
C VAL A 227 -9.48 -16.46 -5.36
N CYS A 228 -8.61 -17.23 -6.03
CA CYS A 228 -8.34 -18.64 -5.71
C CYS A 228 -7.12 -18.80 -4.81
N HIS A 229 -6.09 -18.00 -5.02
CA HIS A 229 -4.76 -18.24 -4.47
C HIS A 229 -4.36 -17.38 -3.28
N SER A 230 -5.21 -16.48 -2.77
CA SER A 230 -4.88 -15.76 -1.54
C SER A 230 -5.50 -16.40 -0.31
N ALA A 231 -4.75 -16.47 0.78
CA ALA A 231 -5.30 -16.81 2.08
C ALA A 231 -6.19 -15.66 2.58
N LEU A 232 -7.30 -16.01 3.23
CA LEU A 232 -8.17 -15.03 3.88
C LEU A 232 -7.83 -14.96 5.36
N TYR A 233 -7.85 -13.75 5.87
CA TYR A 233 -7.62 -13.49 7.28
C TYR A 233 -8.63 -12.46 7.80
N LYS A 234 -8.71 -12.35 9.10
CA LYS A 234 -9.51 -11.34 9.79
C LYS A 234 -8.68 -10.06 9.91
N GLY A 235 -9.03 -9.03 9.17
CA GLY A 235 -8.32 -7.74 9.22
C GLY A 235 -8.65 -6.94 10.48
N CYS A 236 -7.73 -6.10 10.93
CA CYS A 236 -7.93 -5.16 12.03
C CYS A 236 -8.19 -3.76 11.45
N TYR A 237 -9.45 -3.31 11.41
CA TYR A 237 -9.79 -1.99 10.88
C TYR A 237 -10.75 -1.19 11.77
N GLU A 238 -11.11 -1.71 12.94
CA GLU A 238 -12.19 -1.11 13.74
C GLU A 238 -11.72 -0.06 14.75
N CYS A 239 -10.45 -0.11 15.20
CA CYS A 239 -10.00 0.72 16.32
C CYS A 239 -9.81 2.21 16.00
N HIS A 240 -9.65 2.57 14.73
CA HIS A 240 -9.35 3.95 14.30
C HIS A 240 -10.40 4.55 13.36
N ILE A 241 -11.58 3.96 13.32
CA ILE A 241 -12.67 4.38 12.46
C ILE A 241 -13.72 5.06 13.30
N GLY A 242 -14.16 6.25 12.91
CA GLY A 242 -15.07 7.09 13.66
C GLY A 242 -16.32 6.39 14.23
N LYS A 243 -17.04 7.04 15.11
CA LYS A 243 -18.22 6.49 15.77
C LYS A 243 -19.21 5.91 14.76
N GLY A 244 -19.58 4.64 14.96
CA GLY A 244 -20.63 3.98 14.18
C GLY A 244 -20.17 3.24 12.92
N SER A 245 -18.92 3.40 12.47
CA SER A 245 -18.41 2.59 11.34
C SER A 245 -17.97 1.22 11.84
N ARG A 246 -18.49 0.18 11.23
CA ARG A 246 -18.03 -1.20 11.45
C ARG A 246 -17.41 -1.72 10.18
N SER A 247 -16.16 -2.18 10.27
CA SER A 247 -15.54 -2.89 9.17
C SER A 247 -16.09 -4.30 9.08
N GLN A 248 -16.49 -4.70 7.88
CA GLN A 248 -16.66 -6.11 7.58
C GLN A 248 -15.29 -6.70 7.34
N LEU A 249 -14.78 -7.45 8.30
CA LEU A 249 -13.44 -8.03 8.33
C LEU A 249 -13.25 -9.19 7.34
N GLN A 250 -14.05 -9.25 6.28
CA GLN A 250 -14.04 -10.34 5.33
C GLN A 250 -13.70 -9.84 3.94
N PHE A 251 -12.92 -10.66 3.25
CA PHE A 251 -12.80 -10.54 1.81
C PHE A 251 -13.99 -11.23 1.15
N LYS A 252 -14.57 -10.57 0.17
CA LYS A 252 -15.67 -11.11 -0.64
C LYS A 252 -15.25 -11.13 -2.12
N ILE A 253 -15.80 -12.06 -2.87
CA ILE A 253 -15.70 -12.05 -4.33
C ILE A 253 -16.78 -11.11 -4.85
N GLY A 254 -16.41 -10.14 -5.68
CA GLY A 254 -17.35 -9.23 -6.31
C GLY A 254 -16.95 -8.86 -7.73
N LYS A 255 -17.79 -8.08 -8.39
CA LYS A 255 -17.45 -7.57 -9.74
C LYS A 255 -16.26 -6.63 -9.68
N SER A 256 -15.38 -6.75 -10.66
CA SER A 256 -14.27 -5.82 -10.84
C SER A 256 -14.78 -4.45 -11.24
N GLN A 257 -14.23 -3.41 -10.63
CA GLN A 257 -14.41 -2.01 -11.04
C GLN A 257 -13.37 -1.57 -12.06
N ARG A 258 -12.49 -2.46 -12.45
CA ARG A 258 -11.32 -2.23 -13.28
C ARG A 258 -11.39 -3.08 -14.55
N PRO A 259 -12.20 -2.67 -15.56
CA PRO A 259 -12.30 -3.40 -16.83
C PRO A 259 -10.95 -3.49 -17.58
N ASP A 260 -10.04 -2.54 -17.33
CA ASP A 260 -8.69 -2.51 -17.86
C ASP A 260 -7.80 -3.67 -17.39
N GLN A 261 -8.17 -4.34 -16.29
CA GLN A 261 -7.45 -5.53 -15.79
C GLN A 261 -7.91 -6.85 -16.40
N GLY A 262 -8.94 -6.85 -17.24
CA GLY A 262 -9.45 -8.03 -17.92
C GLY A 262 -10.23 -9.03 -17.05
N TYR A 263 -10.29 -8.84 -15.74
CA TYR A 263 -11.05 -9.72 -14.85
C TYR A 263 -12.47 -9.22 -14.64
N ARG A 264 -13.44 -10.12 -14.73
CA ARG A 264 -14.86 -9.82 -14.38
C ARG A 264 -15.08 -9.80 -12.87
N TYR A 265 -14.35 -10.65 -12.15
CA TYR A 265 -14.49 -10.80 -10.70
C TYR A 265 -13.14 -10.71 -10.02
N THR A 266 -13.15 -10.06 -8.88
CA THR A 266 -11.96 -9.80 -8.05
C THR A 266 -12.27 -10.02 -6.58
N LEU A 267 -11.26 -10.10 -5.76
CA LEU A 267 -11.44 -9.95 -4.32
C LEU A 267 -11.72 -8.50 -3.96
N LEU A 268 -12.73 -8.32 -3.15
CA LEU A 268 -13.09 -7.05 -2.54
C LEU A 268 -12.80 -7.10 -1.04
N ARG A 269 -12.35 -5.98 -0.50
CA ARG A 269 -12.34 -5.73 0.95
C ARG A 269 -13.23 -4.54 1.28
N HIS A 270 -13.86 -4.59 2.43
CA HIS A 270 -14.59 -3.44 2.95
C HIS A 270 -13.61 -2.39 3.46
N ILE A 271 -13.78 -1.14 3.04
CA ILE A 271 -13.06 0.02 3.57
C ILE A 271 -14.07 0.79 4.40
N PRO A 272 -13.93 0.79 5.71
CA PRO A 272 -14.89 1.42 6.60
C PRO A 272 -14.73 2.94 6.54
N THR A 273 -15.42 3.56 5.63
CA THR A 273 -15.57 5.01 5.55
C THR A 273 -17.03 5.33 5.73
N VAL A 274 -17.32 6.36 6.46
CA VAL A 274 -18.67 6.85 6.69
C VAL A 274 -18.86 8.22 6.03
N ARG A 275 -20.11 8.53 5.71
CA ARG A 275 -20.46 9.77 5.01
C ARG A 275 -20.01 11.03 5.76
N ASP A 276 -20.05 10.98 7.07
CA ASP A 276 -19.71 12.04 8.01
C ASP A 276 -18.25 12.04 8.49
N SER A 277 -17.35 11.35 7.74
CA SER A 277 -15.94 11.20 8.14
C SER A 277 -15.22 12.51 8.46
N PHE A 278 -15.64 13.62 7.86
CA PHE A 278 -15.03 14.95 8.05
C PHE A 278 -15.95 15.96 8.75
N GLU A 279 -17.10 15.54 9.23
CA GLU A 279 -18.16 16.43 9.74
C GLU A 279 -17.69 17.38 10.84
N SER A 280 -16.73 16.95 11.67
CA SER A 280 -16.14 17.78 12.73
C SER A 280 -15.27 18.93 12.22
N LYS A 281 -14.77 18.84 10.99
CA LYS A 281 -13.89 19.85 10.36
C LYS A 281 -14.58 20.57 9.20
N LEU A 282 -15.40 19.87 8.45
CA LEU A 282 -16.13 20.39 7.29
C LEU A 282 -17.47 19.67 7.17
N LYS A 283 -18.55 20.41 7.42
CA LYS A 283 -19.91 19.88 7.31
C LYS A 283 -20.22 19.52 5.88
N ASP A 284 -20.93 18.39 5.65
CA ASP A 284 -21.31 17.89 4.33
C ASP A 284 -20.10 17.79 3.36
N ALA A 285 -18.95 17.36 3.86
CA ALA A 285 -17.70 17.30 3.11
C ALA A 285 -17.71 16.33 1.91
N LEU A 286 -18.59 15.33 1.95
CA LEU A 286 -18.65 14.24 0.98
C LEU A 286 -20.02 14.12 0.30
N PRO A 287 -20.49 15.16 -0.46
CA PRO A 287 -21.82 15.13 -1.09
C PRO A 287 -21.96 13.98 -2.09
N ASP A 288 -20.88 13.60 -2.77
CA ASP A 288 -20.83 12.52 -3.75
C ASP A 288 -20.39 11.18 -3.17
N TYR A 289 -20.61 10.97 -1.86
CA TYR A 289 -20.24 9.74 -1.16
C TYR A 289 -20.76 8.47 -1.87
N ASP A 290 -21.96 8.53 -2.39
CA ASP A 290 -22.65 7.44 -3.06
C ASP A 290 -22.07 7.04 -4.42
N LEU A 291 -21.20 7.85 -5.02
CA LEU A 291 -20.59 7.56 -6.32
C LEU A 291 -19.45 6.55 -6.25
N VAL A 292 -18.91 6.29 -5.06
CA VAL A 292 -17.73 5.44 -4.90
C VAL A 292 -17.99 4.35 -3.86
N PRO A 293 -17.94 3.07 -4.25
CA PRO A 293 -18.17 1.99 -3.30
C PRO A 293 -17.13 1.98 -2.18
N ASN A 294 -17.50 1.45 -1.03
CA ASN A 294 -16.57 1.14 0.07
C ASN A 294 -16.10 -0.32 0.03
N TRP A 295 -16.74 -1.18 -0.74
CA TRP A 295 -16.19 -2.46 -1.14
C TRP A 295 -15.24 -2.25 -2.33
N LYS A 296 -13.93 -2.39 -2.09
CA LYS A 296 -12.87 -2.07 -3.04
C LYS A 296 -12.09 -3.29 -3.46
N GLY A 297 -11.76 -3.35 -4.75
CA GLY A 297 -10.80 -4.33 -5.27
C GLY A 297 -9.51 -4.34 -4.47
N THR A 298 -9.02 -5.53 -4.16
CA THR A 298 -7.82 -5.73 -3.36
C THR A 298 -6.96 -6.84 -3.93
N SER A 299 -5.65 -6.73 -3.72
CA SER A 299 -4.68 -7.78 -4.03
C SER A 299 -4.01 -8.19 -2.71
N PRO A 300 -4.53 -9.23 -2.03
CA PRO A 300 -3.88 -9.75 -0.83
C PRO A 300 -2.48 -10.28 -1.15
N HIS A 301 -1.55 -10.06 -0.23
CA HIS A 301 -0.14 -10.47 -0.34
C HIS A 301 0.18 -11.74 0.43
N ASN A 302 -0.81 -12.56 0.70
CA ASN A 302 -0.65 -13.89 1.27
C ASN A 302 -1.06 -14.92 0.22
N ILE A 303 -0.18 -15.19 -0.73
CA ILE A 303 -0.45 -16.14 -1.80
C ILE A 303 -0.13 -17.55 -1.33
N GLN A 304 -1.05 -18.47 -1.62
CA GLN A 304 -0.94 -19.89 -1.33
C GLN A 304 -1.30 -20.70 -2.59
N ARG A 305 -0.53 -21.76 -2.86
CA ARG A 305 -0.85 -22.67 -3.96
C ARG A 305 -2.23 -23.29 -3.77
N VAL A 306 -2.54 -23.68 -2.55
CA VAL A 306 -3.80 -24.30 -2.16
C VAL A 306 -4.48 -23.49 -1.07
N THR A 307 -5.73 -23.13 -1.28
CA THR A 307 -6.61 -22.48 -0.31
C THR A 307 -7.93 -23.25 -0.25
N TYR A 308 -8.75 -23.02 0.77
CA TYR A 308 -10.07 -23.67 0.85
C TYR A 308 -10.96 -23.41 -0.39
N ARG A 309 -10.71 -22.32 -1.13
CA ARG A 309 -11.48 -21.94 -2.32
C ARG A 309 -11.11 -22.73 -3.56
N ASN A 310 -9.90 -23.25 -3.63
CA ASN A 310 -9.42 -24.00 -4.80
C ASN A 310 -9.15 -25.48 -4.54
N GLN A 311 -9.39 -25.98 -3.33
CA GLN A 311 -9.31 -27.41 -3.03
C GLN A 311 -10.37 -28.22 -3.77
N THR A 312 -11.59 -27.67 -3.86
CA THR A 312 -12.69 -28.29 -4.58
C THR A 312 -13.52 -27.21 -5.29
N CYS A 313 -14.24 -27.59 -6.35
CA CYS A 313 -15.18 -26.66 -7.02
C CYS A 313 -16.20 -26.07 -6.04
N ASN A 314 -16.62 -26.84 -5.07
CA ASN A 314 -17.62 -26.42 -4.08
C ASN A 314 -17.06 -25.54 -2.95
N GLY A 315 -15.77 -25.26 -2.95
CA GLY A 315 -15.18 -24.15 -2.17
C GLY A 315 -15.79 -22.80 -2.56
N CYS A 316 -16.15 -22.66 -3.85
CA CYS A 316 -16.85 -21.48 -4.39
C CYS A 316 -18.29 -21.80 -4.82
N HIS A 317 -18.51 -22.84 -5.60
CA HIS A 317 -19.83 -23.20 -6.10
C HIS A 317 -20.77 -23.56 -4.96
N GLY A 318 -21.96 -22.96 -4.94
CA GLY A 318 -22.93 -23.10 -3.87
C GLY A 318 -22.57 -22.40 -2.55
N ASN A 319 -21.41 -21.77 -2.45
CA ASN A 319 -20.95 -21.10 -1.23
C ASN A 319 -21.25 -19.61 -1.26
N ALA A 320 -22.45 -19.23 -0.90
CA ALA A 320 -22.88 -17.83 -0.91
C ALA A 320 -22.07 -16.91 0.03
N ARG A 321 -21.41 -17.47 1.06
CA ARG A 321 -20.68 -16.69 2.08
C ARG A 321 -19.49 -15.93 1.55
N ILE A 322 -18.86 -16.41 0.47
CA ILE A 322 -17.64 -15.79 -0.08
C ILE A 322 -17.91 -14.71 -1.11
N PHE A 323 -19.14 -14.59 -1.59
CA PHE A 323 -19.54 -13.59 -2.57
C PHE A 323 -20.15 -12.37 -1.90
N LEU A 324 -19.89 -11.19 -2.45
CA LEU A 324 -20.58 -9.97 -2.03
C LEU A 324 -21.98 -9.94 -2.66
N ARG A 325 -22.99 -9.92 -1.82
CA ARG A 325 -24.39 -9.91 -2.20
C ARG A 325 -25.07 -8.67 -1.65
N LYS A 326 -26.30 -8.42 -2.08
CA LYS A 326 -27.10 -7.29 -1.59
C LYS A 326 -27.32 -7.33 -0.09
N GLU A 327 -27.53 -8.53 0.46
CA GLU A 327 -27.74 -8.76 1.90
C GLU A 327 -26.50 -8.51 2.76
N ASP A 328 -25.33 -8.43 2.14
CA ASP A 328 -24.07 -8.14 2.83
C ASP A 328 -23.81 -6.62 2.96
N LEU A 329 -24.64 -5.78 2.32
CA LEU A 329 -24.51 -4.32 2.38
C LEU A 329 -25.16 -3.79 3.67
N ALA A 330 -24.44 -2.90 4.37
CA ALA A 330 -24.92 -2.30 5.60
C ALA A 330 -25.79 -1.06 5.32
N PRO A 331 -26.73 -0.71 6.20
CA PRO A 331 -27.41 0.57 6.17
C PRO A 331 -26.38 1.71 6.20
N GLY A 332 -26.52 2.70 5.30
CA GLY A 332 -25.58 3.82 5.19
C GLY A 332 -24.38 3.59 4.27
N ASP A 333 -24.18 2.35 3.78
CA ASP A 333 -23.20 2.07 2.74
C ASP A 333 -23.52 2.88 1.46
N PRO A 334 -22.49 3.26 0.68
CA PRO A 334 -22.70 3.98 -0.57
C PRO A 334 -23.46 3.14 -1.60
N ARG A 335 -24.39 3.76 -2.32
CA ARG A 335 -25.19 3.09 -3.38
C ARG A 335 -24.31 2.45 -4.44
N ALA A 336 -23.13 2.99 -4.71
CA ALA A 336 -22.17 2.40 -5.64
C ALA A 336 -21.74 0.97 -5.29
N ASN A 337 -21.98 0.50 -4.06
CA ASN A 337 -21.75 -0.91 -3.70
C ASN A 337 -22.60 -1.88 -4.54
N GLU A 338 -23.77 -1.45 -5.03
CA GLU A 338 -24.60 -2.27 -5.90
C GLU A 338 -23.93 -2.65 -7.22
N GLN A 339 -22.96 -1.84 -7.66
CA GLN A 339 -22.20 -2.11 -8.89
C GLN A 339 -21.22 -3.28 -8.75
N VAL A 340 -20.82 -3.61 -7.54
CA VAL A 340 -19.80 -4.63 -7.26
C VAL A 340 -20.36 -5.94 -6.68
N ILE A 341 -21.64 -6.01 -6.40
CA ILE A 341 -22.28 -7.26 -5.96
C ILE A 341 -22.30 -8.31 -7.07
N VAL A 342 -22.27 -9.57 -6.67
CA VAL A 342 -22.42 -10.71 -7.59
C VAL A 342 -23.90 -11.00 -7.79
N PRO A 343 -24.40 -10.95 -9.02
CA PRO A 343 -25.85 -11.09 -9.27
C PRO A 343 -26.37 -12.51 -9.07
N ARG A 344 -25.50 -13.50 -9.23
CA ARG A 344 -25.86 -14.92 -9.10
C ARG A 344 -24.70 -15.72 -8.56
N ILE A 345 -24.96 -16.51 -7.53
CA ILE A 345 -24.00 -17.47 -7.00
C ILE A 345 -23.97 -18.70 -7.93
N PRO A 346 -22.79 -19.18 -8.35
CA PRO A 346 -22.71 -20.38 -9.16
C PRO A 346 -23.28 -21.58 -8.39
N PRO A 347 -24.10 -22.44 -9.03
CA PRO A 347 -24.71 -23.58 -8.36
C PRO A 347 -23.63 -24.56 -7.87
N LYS A 348 -23.96 -25.30 -6.83
CA LYS A 348 -23.14 -26.41 -6.35
C LYS A 348 -22.87 -27.40 -7.49
N ARG A 349 -21.64 -27.86 -7.64
CA ARG A 349 -21.31 -28.93 -8.59
C ARG A 349 -21.52 -30.28 -7.93
N GLU A 350 -22.15 -31.19 -8.64
CA GLU A 350 -22.22 -32.58 -8.25
C GLU A 350 -20.81 -33.20 -8.37
N ALA A 351 -20.49 -34.09 -7.45
CA ALA A 351 -19.23 -34.86 -7.52
C ALA A 351 -19.30 -35.74 -8.77
N LYS A 352 -18.34 -35.60 -9.65
CA LYS A 352 -18.13 -36.53 -10.77
C LYS A 352 -17.51 -37.81 -10.25
#